data_c82023d7707b1071b06f750bf6fe01b2
#
_entry.id   c82023d7707b1071b06f750bf6fe01b2
#
_cell.length_a   1.000
_cell.length_b   1.000
_cell.length_c   1.000
_cell.angle_alpha   90.00
_cell.angle_beta   90.00
_cell.angle_gamma   90.00
#
_symmetry.space_group_name_H-M   'P 1'
#
loop_
_entity.id
_entity.type
_entity.pdbx_description
1 polymer ?
#
loop_
_entity_poly.entity_id
_entity_poly.type
_entity_poly.pdbx_seq_one_letter_code
_entity_poly.pdbx_strand_id
1 'polypeptide(L)'
;MKGPAAIPARLLCTALLAVPLLLSGCEDAGRPEDAPSEAAAAEEPADASEASEDIVKKSIIRAEVDTGPTEAPRIEPEELIVPFPAKGAQPDAEALAIAERVLAAPAYLAGGPVTLRGHSDSRGSDAENLAASRRRAQAVRDFLVSKGVPAERITVVAMGEANPVAPNRLPDGSDDMEGRARNRRVEIAIDLPQVPPEKPQVPEKPAS
;
A
#
# COMPACT_ATOMS: atom_id res chain seq x y z
N MET A 1 -57.27 7.67 24.57
CA MET A 1 -57.73 8.57 23.53
C MET A 1 -56.91 9.83 23.55
N LYS A 2 -55.91 9.96 22.72
CA LYS A 2 -55.25 11.21 22.30
C LYS A 2 -54.58 10.91 20.97
N GLY A 3 -55.02 11.61 19.93
CA GLY A 3 -54.70 11.38 18.54
C GLY A 3 -53.33 11.92 18.11
N PRO A 4 -52.90 11.66 16.87
CA PRO A 4 -51.56 11.95 16.37
C PRO A 4 -51.41 13.41 15.94
N ALA A 5 -50.26 14.00 16.27
CA ALA A 5 -49.88 15.34 15.83
C ALA A 5 -49.28 15.30 14.42
N ALA A 6 -49.84 16.14 13.57
CA ALA A 6 -49.46 16.33 12.18
C ALA A 6 -48.11 17.07 12.03
N ILE A 7 -47.30 16.62 11.08
CA ILE A 7 -46.06 17.29 10.64
C ILE A 7 -46.43 18.24 9.49
N PRO A 8 -46.05 19.55 9.53
CA PRO A 8 -46.25 20.43 8.39
C PRO A 8 -45.15 20.32 7.37
N ALA A 9 -45.56 20.10 6.14
CA ALA A 9 -44.74 20.25 4.93
C ALA A 9 -44.39 21.75 4.74
N ARG A 10 -43.12 22.07 4.54
CA ARG A 10 -42.66 23.35 4.02
C ARG A 10 -41.78 23.13 2.79
N LEU A 11 -42.39 23.37 1.70
CA LEU A 11 -42.09 24.34 0.62
C LEU A 11 -40.66 24.35 0.09
N LEU A 12 -40.61 23.90 -1.18
CA LEU A 12 -39.58 24.18 -2.18
C LEU A 12 -39.25 25.69 -2.25
N CYS A 13 -37.97 25.99 -2.33
CA CYS A 13 -37.49 27.24 -2.92
C CYS A 13 -36.36 26.91 -3.88
N THR A 14 -36.72 26.81 -5.16
CA THR A 14 -35.85 26.80 -6.32
C THR A 14 -35.26 28.19 -6.49
N ALA A 15 -33.93 28.32 -6.33
CA ALA A 15 -33.20 29.50 -6.78
C ALA A 15 -32.25 29.08 -7.90
N LEU A 16 -32.70 29.36 -9.10
CA LEU A 16 -31.95 29.31 -10.37
C LEU A 16 -31.07 30.57 -10.38
N LEU A 17 -29.72 30.39 -10.35
CA LEU A 17 -28.79 31.47 -10.61
C LEU A 17 -27.92 31.10 -11.79
N ALA A 18 -28.23 31.73 -12.92
CA ALA A 18 -27.44 31.73 -14.14
C ALA A 18 -26.15 32.55 -13.92
N VAL A 19 -25.01 32.02 -14.31
CA VAL A 19 -23.74 32.74 -14.40
C VAL A 19 -23.35 32.85 -15.86
N PRO A 20 -23.04 34.05 -16.36
CA PRO A 20 -22.70 34.29 -17.78
C PRO A 20 -21.24 33.92 -18.05
N LEU A 21 -21.07 33.33 -19.23
CA LEU A 21 -19.88 33.05 -19.96
C LEU A 21 -19.22 34.38 -20.41
N LEU A 22 -17.99 34.63 -19.99
CA LEU A 22 -17.15 35.65 -20.63
C LEU A 22 -15.95 34.98 -21.29
N LEU A 23 -15.99 34.92 -22.60
CA LEU A 23 -14.84 34.73 -23.51
C LEU A 23 -13.99 36.02 -23.55
N SER A 24 -12.70 35.87 -23.38
CA SER A 24 -11.63 36.73 -23.96
C SER A 24 -10.39 35.84 -23.90
N GLY A 25 -9.74 35.44 -24.92
CA GLY A 25 -9.36 35.97 -26.21
C GLY A 25 -8.13 36.86 -26.10
N CYS A 26 -6.91 36.29 -26.21
CA CYS A 26 -5.76 36.95 -26.81
C CYS A 26 -4.67 35.91 -27.09
N GLU A 27 -4.44 35.79 -28.36
CA GLU A 27 -3.29 35.33 -29.09
C GLU A 27 -2.03 36.10 -28.64
N ASP A 28 -0.87 35.46 -28.61
CA ASP A 28 0.29 35.94 -29.35
C ASP A 28 1.35 34.83 -29.49
N ALA A 29 1.84 34.81 -30.68
CA ALA A 29 2.80 34.10 -31.44
C ALA A 29 4.24 34.26 -30.90
N GLY A 30 5.07 33.27 -31.16
CA GLY A 30 6.51 33.40 -30.98
C GLY A 30 7.27 32.10 -31.16
N ARG A 31 7.29 31.58 -32.41
CA ARG A 31 8.36 30.68 -32.85
C ARG A 31 9.44 31.54 -33.51
N PRO A 32 10.75 31.22 -33.36
CA PRO A 32 11.43 30.73 -34.56
C PRO A 32 12.23 29.45 -34.33
N GLU A 33 12.16 28.72 -35.44
CA GLU A 33 13.07 27.72 -35.96
C GLU A 33 14.52 28.21 -35.97
N ASP A 34 15.45 27.26 -35.77
CA ASP A 34 16.60 27.11 -36.65
C ASP A 34 17.27 25.73 -36.36
N ALA A 35 17.19 24.87 -37.33
CA ALA A 35 18.18 23.89 -37.71
C ALA A 35 18.88 24.47 -38.95
N PRO A 36 19.95 23.93 -39.54
CA PRO A 36 20.65 22.66 -39.41
C PRO A 36 22.19 22.80 -39.52
N SER A 37 22.94 21.71 -39.44
CA SER A 37 24.20 21.46 -40.16
C SER A 37 24.66 20.05 -39.77
N GLU A 38 24.50 19.08 -40.61
CA GLU A 38 25.30 18.61 -41.76
C GLU A 38 26.76 18.31 -41.41
N ALA A 39 27.06 17.04 -41.36
CA ALA A 39 27.73 16.17 -42.34
C ALA A 39 29.21 15.96 -42.10
N ALA A 40 29.61 14.77 -42.27
CA ALA A 40 30.72 14.13 -43.00
C ALA A 40 31.36 13.04 -42.14
N ALA A 41 31.19 11.84 -42.50
CA ALA A 41 31.77 11.03 -43.57
C ALA A 41 33.09 10.34 -43.18
N ALA A 42 32.98 9.02 -43.18
CA ALA A 42 33.89 8.04 -43.80
C ALA A 42 35.31 7.90 -43.23
N GLU A 43 35.67 6.68 -42.86
CA GLU A 43 36.50 5.75 -43.68
C GLU A 43 36.83 4.51 -42.85
N GLU A 44 36.45 3.37 -43.37
CA GLU A 44 37.20 2.11 -43.20
C GLU A 44 38.42 2.16 -44.11
N PRO A 45 39.49 1.43 -43.79
CA PRO A 45 39.62 0.17 -44.53
C PRO A 45 40.16 -1.02 -43.73
N ALA A 46 39.79 -2.16 -44.24
CA ALA A 46 40.24 -3.49 -43.99
C ALA A 46 41.78 -3.67 -44.00
N ASP A 47 42.27 -4.56 -43.18
CA ASP A 47 43.30 -5.52 -43.66
C ASP A 47 43.20 -6.86 -42.93
N ALA A 48 43.29 -7.87 -43.78
CA ALA A 48 43.30 -9.28 -43.44
C ALA A 48 44.71 -9.71 -43.01
N SER A 49 44.84 -10.62 -42.08
CA SER A 49 45.85 -11.71 -42.17
C SER A 49 45.71 -12.72 -41.02
N GLU A 50 45.38 -13.93 -41.44
CA GLU A 50 45.99 -15.23 -41.19
C GLU A 50 45.94 -15.85 -39.78
N ALA A 51 45.17 -16.87 -39.76
CA ALA A 51 45.37 -18.24 -39.25
C ALA A 51 46.40 -18.48 -38.16
N SER A 52 45.93 -18.99 -37.06
CA SER A 52 46.62 -20.03 -36.32
C SER A 52 45.58 -20.90 -35.61
N GLU A 53 45.46 -22.08 -36.11
CA GLU A 53 44.79 -23.22 -35.48
C GLU A 53 45.53 -23.56 -34.18
N ASP A 54 44.85 -23.34 -33.06
CA ASP A 54 45.24 -24.01 -31.83
C ASP A 54 44.03 -24.73 -31.26
N ILE A 55 44.01 -26.03 -31.49
CA ILE A 55 43.05 -26.97 -30.95
C ILE A 55 43.30 -27.07 -29.45
N VAL A 56 42.76 -26.12 -28.69
CA VAL A 56 42.70 -26.27 -27.25
C VAL A 56 41.51 -27.16 -26.93
N LYS A 57 41.86 -28.37 -26.55
CA LYS A 57 40.97 -29.38 -25.99
C LYS A 57 40.02 -28.72 -24.98
N LYS A 58 38.78 -28.52 -25.40
CA LYS A 58 37.69 -28.06 -24.54
C LYS A 58 37.43 -29.16 -23.53
N SER A 59 38.09 -29.03 -22.37
CA SER A 59 37.77 -29.79 -21.19
C SER A 59 36.34 -29.51 -20.85
N ILE A 60 35.46 -30.49 -20.99
CA ILE A 60 34.11 -30.47 -20.53
C ILE A 60 34.20 -30.59 -19.01
N ILE A 61 34.46 -29.47 -18.35
CA ILE A 61 34.15 -29.35 -16.94
C ILE A 61 32.62 -29.33 -16.90
N ARG A 62 32.05 -30.51 -16.65
CA ARG A 62 30.71 -30.60 -16.15
C ARG A 62 30.70 -29.72 -14.88
N ALA A 63 30.15 -28.52 -14.98
CA ALA A 63 29.71 -27.81 -13.81
C ALA A 63 28.71 -28.77 -13.16
N GLU A 64 29.13 -29.44 -12.11
CA GLU A 64 28.21 -30.03 -11.16
C GLU A 64 27.39 -28.85 -10.70
N VAL A 65 26.17 -28.74 -11.26
CA VAL A 65 25.14 -27.92 -10.68
C VAL A 65 24.91 -28.55 -9.32
N ASP A 66 25.52 -27.95 -8.30
CA ASP A 66 25.20 -28.24 -6.92
C ASP A 66 23.72 -27.83 -6.75
N THR A 67 22.86 -28.77 -7.10
CA THR A 67 21.46 -28.75 -6.69
C THR A 67 21.46 -29.15 -5.23
N GLY A 68 22.03 -28.27 -4.40
CA GLY A 68 21.72 -28.27 -2.98
C GLY A 68 20.19 -28.34 -2.86
N PRO A 69 19.66 -29.00 -1.83
CA PRO A 69 18.22 -29.17 -1.70
C PRO A 69 17.58 -27.79 -1.87
N THR A 70 16.78 -27.64 -2.93
CA THR A 70 15.98 -26.44 -3.16
C THR A 70 15.08 -26.31 -1.94
N GLU A 71 15.53 -25.54 -0.94
CA GLU A 71 14.75 -25.26 0.23
C GLU A 71 13.45 -24.64 -0.26
N ALA A 72 12.34 -25.31 0.00
CA ALA A 72 11.03 -24.81 -0.38
C ALA A 72 10.89 -23.35 0.13
N PRO A 73 10.36 -22.42 -0.66
CA PRO A 73 10.28 -21.02 -0.26
C PRO A 73 9.57 -20.93 1.09
N ARG A 74 10.30 -20.45 2.09
CA ARG A 74 9.72 -20.21 3.43
C ARG A 74 8.76 -19.06 3.30
N ILE A 75 7.52 -19.30 3.72
CA ILE A 75 6.54 -18.22 3.85
C ILE A 75 6.91 -17.45 5.13
N GLU A 76 7.10 -16.14 4.97
CA GLU A 76 7.42 -15.24 6.08
C GLU A 76 6.23 -14.31 6.37
N PRO A 77 6.09 -13.80 7.60
CA PRO A 77 5.14 -12.73 7.89
C PRO A 77 5.45 -11.49 7.03
N GLU A 78 4.41 -10.79 6.60
CA GLU A 78 4.55 -9.59 5.77
C GLU A 78 3.92 -8.38 6.47
N GLU A 79 4.55 -7.22 6.34
CA GLU A 79 4.02 -5.96 6.86
C GLU A 79 3.89 -4.93 5.72
N LEU A 80 2.73 -4.30 5.63
CA LEU A 80 2.43 -3.25 4.66
C LEU A 80 2.02 -1.98 5.38
N ILE A 81 2.47 -0.81 4.89
CA ILE A 81 2.16 0.49 5.46
C ILE A 81 1.24 1.24 4.49
N VAL A 82 0.05 1.58 4.95
CA VAL A 82 -0.96 2.33 4.22
C VAL A 82 -0.98 3.76 4.75
N PRO A 83 -0.55 4.77 3.98
CA PRO A 83 -0.55 6.17 4.41
C PRO A 83 -1.96 6.76 4.41
N PHE A 84 -2.13 7.85 5.19
CA PHE A 84 -3.40 8.56 5.28
C PHE A 84 -3.22 10.07 5.16
N PRO A 85 -4.19 10.78 4.51
CA PRO A 85 -4.15 12.22 4.35
C PRO A 85 -4.25 12.96 5.70
N ALA A 86 -3.92 14.24 5.70
CA ALA A 86 -3.97 15.09 6.89
C ALA A 86 -5.39 15.24 7.46
N LYS A 87 -6.40 15.16 6.62
CA LYS A 87 -7.80 15.25 7.01
C LYS A 87 -8.57 14.02 6.55
N GLY A 88 -9.44 13.54 7.43
CA GLY A 88 -10.29 12.38 7.15
C GLY A 88 -9.67 11.05 7.56
N ALA A 89 -10.43 9.99 7.31
CA ALA A 89 -10.07 8.61 7.59
C ALA A 89 -10.25 7.72 6.35
N GLN A 90 -10.42 8.33 5.17
CA GLN A 90 -10.53 7.61 3.92
C GLN A 90 -9.14 7.52 3.28
N PRO A 91 -8.68 6.32 2.92
CA PRO A 91 -7.46 6.14 2.16
C PRO A 91 -7.66 6.63 0.72
N ASP A 92 -6.62 7.15 0.10
CA ASP A 92 -6.61 7.48 -1.32
C ASP A 92 -6.38 6.24 -2.20
N ALA A 93 -6.36 6.42 -3.52
CA ALA A 93 -6.23 5.31 -4.47
C ALA A 93 -4.87 4.59 -4.33
N GLU A 94 -3.80 5.30 -4.03
CA GLU A 94 -2.48 4.72 -3.81
C GLU A 94 -2.46 3.88 -2.53
N ALA A 95 -3.00 4.40 -1.44
CA ALA A 95 -3.15 3.70 -0.18
C ALA A 95 -4.00 2.42 -0.34
N LEU A 96 -5.08 2.48 -1.12
CA LEU A 96 -5.91 1.30 -1.42
C LEU A 96 -5.16 0.26 -2.25
N ALA A 97 -4.34 0.68 -3.23
CA ALA A 97 -3.51 -0.24 -4.01
C ALA A 97 -2.47 -0.98 -3.13
N ILE A 98 -1.91 -0.29 -2.12
CA ILE A 98 -1.03 -0.93 -1.14
C ILE A 98 -1.82 -1.97 -0.32
N ALA A 99 -3.01 -1.61 0.17
CA ALA A 99 -3.85 -2.52 0.94
C ALA A 99 -4.27 -3.76 0.12
N GLU A 100 -4.51 -3.60 -1.17
CA GLU A 100 -4.90 -4.72 -2.07
C GLU A 100 -3.79 -5.78 -2.22
N ARG A 101 -2.53 -5.43 -1.98
CA ARG A 101 -1.41 -6.37 -2.00
C ARG A 101 -1.57 -7.51 -0.98
N VAL A 102 -2.35 -7.32 0.08
CA VAL A 102 -2.70 -8.36 1.04
C VAL A 102 -3.22 -9.63 0.35
N LEU A 103 -4.01 -9.47 -0.72
CA LEU A 103 -4.62 -10.59 -1.45
C LEU A 103 -3.59 -11.49 -2.17
N ALA A 104 -2.42 -10.94 -2.50
CA ALA A 104 -1.33 -11.66 -3.14
C ALA A 104 -0.24 -12.10 -2.14
N ALA A 105 -0.32 -11.70 -0.88
CA ALA A 105 0.68 -12.02 0.13
C ALA A 105 0.73 -13.53 0.41
N PRO A 106 1.92 -14.17 0.34
CA PRO A 106 2.05 -15.62 0.59
C PRO A 106 1.51 -16.05 1.96
N ALA A 107 1.74 -15.25 3.01
CA ALA A 107 1.23 -15.52 4.35
C ALA A 107 -0.31 -15.49 4.40
N TYR A 108 -0.95 -14.55 3.68
CA TYR A 108 -2.40 -14.49 3.57
C TYR A 108 -2.97 -15.70 2.81
N LEU A 109 -2.35 -16.06 1.67
CA LEU A 109 -2.75 -17.22 0.84
C LEU A 109 -2.60 -18.53 1.61
N ALA A 110 -1.60 -18.64 2.48
CA ALA A 110 -1.40 -19.77 3.38
C ALA A 110 -2.44 -19.85 4.51
N GLY A 111 -3.33 -18.86 4.64
CA GLY A 111 -4.37 -18.85 5.68
C GLY A 111 -4.06 -17.98 6.89
N GLY A 112 -2.99 -17.18 6.86
CA GLY A 112 -2.56 -16.32 7.96
C GLY A 112 -3.58 -15.24 8.33
N PRO A 113 -3.69 -14.84 9.59
CA PRO A 113 -4.55 -13.73 10.03
C PRO A 113 -3.96 -12.38 9.64
N VAL A 114 -4.85 -11.39 9.50
CA VAL A 114 -4.49 -10.01 9.16
C VAL A 114 -4.77 -9.09 10.35
N THR A 115 -3.77 -8.36 10.81
CA THR A 115 -3.92 -7.38 11.90
C THR A 115 -3.72 -5.97 11.36
N LEU A 116 -4.71 -5.10 11.55
CA LEU A 116 -4.70 -3.70 11.13
C LEU A 116 -4.45 -2.80 12.33
N ARG A 117 -3.26 -2.20 12.44
CA ARG A 117 -2.90 -1.25 13.49
C ARG A 117 -3.04 0.17 12.96
N GLY A 118 -4.05 0.91 13.42
CA GLY A 118 -4.25 2.30 13.03
C GLY A 118 -3.47 3.26 13.92
N HIS A 119 -2.82 4.24 13.31
CA HIS A 119 -2.03 5.29 13.99
C HIS A 119 -2.53 6.69 13.62
N SER A 120 -2.27 7.64 14.51
CA SER A 120 -2.51 9.07 14.29
C SER A 120 -1.25 9.89 14.55
N ASP A 121 -1.30 11.15 14.14
CA ASP A 121 -0.32 12.14 14.60
C ASP A 121 -0.72 12.69 15.99
N SER A 122 0.10 13.56 16.58
CA SER A 122 -0.11 14.09 17.93
C SER A 122 -0.99 15.35 17.96
N ARG A 123 -1.89 15.56 16.99
CA ARG A 123 -2.84 16.68 17.02
C ARG A 123 -4.13 16.26 17.68
N GLY A 124 -4.58 17.05 18.64
CA GLY A 124 -5.80 16.81 19.41
C GLY A 124 -5.54 16.07 20.71
N SER A 125 -6.58 15.55 21.30
CA SER A 125 -6.51 14.75 22.53
C SER A 125 -6.27 13.28 22.22
N ASP A 126 -5.78 12.52 23.21
CA ASP A 126 -5.57 11.06 23.10
C ASP A 126 -6.85 10.34 22.65
N ALA A 127 -8.01 10.76 23.16
CA ALA A 127 -9.30 10.18 22.80
C ALA A 127 -9.64 10.42 21.32
N GLU A 128 -9.37 11.63 20.80
CA GLU A 128 -9.57 11.97 19.39
C GLU A 128 -8.60 11.19 18.50
N ASN A 129 -7.35 11.06 18.92
CA ASN A 129 -6.32 10.30 18.22
C ASN A 129 -6.65 8.81 18.19
N LEU A 130 -7.12 8.25 19.29
CA LEU A 130 -7.59 6.86 19.35
C LEU A 130 -8.80 6.64 18.44
N ALA A 131 -9.75 7.56 18.43
CA ALA A 131 -10.91 7.48 17.55
C ALA A 131 -10.52 7.62 16.06
N ALA A 132 -9.58 8.54 15.74
CA ALA A 132 -9.10 8.73 14.38
C ALA A 132 -8.36 7.49 13.86
N SER A 133 -7.45 6.92 14.66
CA SER A 133 -6.71 5.71 14.32
C SER A 133 -7.64 4.51 14.09
N ARG A 134 -8.68 4.36 14.93
CA ARG A 134 -9.70 3.32 14.76
C ARG A 134 -10.46 3.48 13.45
N ARG A 135 -10.92 4.70 13.12
CA ARG A 135 -11.62 4.96 11.86
C ARG A 135 -10.78 4.64 10.63
N ARG A 136 -9.48 4.97 10.65
CA ARG A 136 -8.55 4.62 9.56
C ARG A 136 -8.42 3.11 9.37
N ALA A 137 -8.17 2.38 10.46
CA ALA A 137 -8.06 0.93 10.40
C ALA A 137 -9.37 0.27 9.95
N GLN A 138 -10.53 0.78 10.38
CA GLN A 138 -11.83 0.32 9.92
C GLN A 138 -12.05 0.57 8.41
N ALA A 139 -11.63 1.72 7.88
CA ALA A 139 -11.73 1.99 6.44
C ALA A 139 -10.92 0.99 5.60
N VAL A 140 -9.70 0.64 6.04
CA VAL A 140 -8.90 -0.41 5.39
C VAL A 140 -9.56 -1.78 5.51
N ARG A 141 -10.10 -2.11 6.70
CA ARG A 141 -10.85 -3.36 6.91
C ARG A 141 -12.02 -3.48 5.95
N ASP A 142 -12.85 -2.43 5.87
CA ASP A 142 -14.04 -2.44 5.04
C ASP A 142 -13.68 -2.57 3.55
N PHE A 143 -12.59 -1.95 3.13
CA PHE A 143 -12.02 -2.14 1.79
C PHE A 143 -11.60 -3.60 1.55
N LEU A 144 -10.80 -4.20 2.44
CA LEU A 144 -10.35 -5.59 2.31
C LEU A 144 -11.54 -6.57 2.29
N VAL A 145 -12.54 -6.35 3.13
CA VAL A 145 -13.78 -7.14 3.13
C VAL A 145 -14.51 -7.00 1.79
N SER A 146 -14.59 -5.81 1.21
CA SER A 146 -15.18 -5.59 -0.11
C SER A 146 -14.43 -6.31 -1.23
N LYS A 147 -13.14 -6.60 -1.03
CA LYS A 147 -12.29 -7.38 -1.93
C LYS A 147 -12.32 -8.89 -1.66
N GLY A 148 -13.14 -9.33 -0.71
CA GLY A 148 -13.36 -10.75 -0.42
C GLY A 148 -12.50 -11.32 0.73
N VAL A 149 -11.80 -10.48 1.50
CA VAL A 149 -11.12 -10.95 2.73
C VAL A 149 -12.17 -11.24 3.80
N PRO A 150 -12.24 -12.46 4.37
CA PRO A 150 -13.18 -12.78 5.43
C PRO A 150 -12.98 -11.87 6.66
N ALA A 151 -14.08 -11.29 7.16
CA ALA A 151 -14.02 -10.33 8.27
C ALA A 151 -13.45 -10.93 9.56
N GLU A 152 -13.65 -12.23 9.77
CA GLU A 152 -13.13 -13.00 10.90
C GLU A 152 -11.62 -13.19 10.89
N ARG A 153 -10.98 -13.01 9.72
CA ARG A 153 -9.51 -13.04 9.59
C ARG A 153 -8.87 -11.70 9.87
N ILE A 154 -9.66 -10.63 10.03
CA ILE A 154 -9.15 -9.27 10.20
C ILE A 154 -9.35 -8.81 11.64
N THR A 155 -8.25 -8.47 12.32
CA THR A 155 -8.27 -7.83 13.63
C THR A 155 -7.93 -6.35 13.48
N VAL A 156 -8.72 -5.46 14.11
CA VAL A 156 -8.50 -4.01 14.11
C VAL A 156 -8.02 -3.56 15.48
N VAL A 157 -6.86 -2.89 15.51
CA VAL A 157 -6.26 -2.32 16.72
C VAL A 157 -6.07 -0.82 16.53
N ALA A 158 -6.63 -0.02 17.43
CA ALA A 158 -6.42 1.42 17.45
C ALA A 158 -5.25 1.76 18.36
N MET A 159 -4.20 2.35 17.81
CA MET A 159 -2.97 2.71 18.54
C MET A 159 -2.93 4.19 18.95
N GLY A 160 -3.79 5.03 18.34
CA GLY A 160 -3.72 6.47 18.56
C GLY A 160 -2.36 7.05 18.14
N GLU A 161 -1.79 7.91 18.97
CA GLU A 161 -0.47 8.53 18.78
C GLU A 161 0.66 7.82 19.53
N ALA A 162 0.39 6.69 20.19
CA ALA A 162 1.32 6.04 21.14
C ALA A 162 2.63 5.56 20.50
N ASN A 163 2.63 5.20 19.20
CA ASN A 163 3.78 4.63 18.51
C ASN A 163 4.16 5.45 17.25
N PRO A 164 4.77 6.64 17.42
CA PRO A 164 5.20 7.45 16.29
C PRO A 164 6.42 6.83 15.61
N VAL A 165 6.45 6.81 14.27
CA VAL A 165 7.62 6.41 13.45
C VAL A 165 8.47 7.59 13.05
N ALA A 166 7.98 8.80 13.29
CA ALA A 166 8.69 10.05 13.03
C ALA A 166 8.36 11.09 14.09
N PRO A 167 9.25 12.07 14.33
CA PRO A 167 8.94 13.20 15.17
C PRO A 167 7.73 13.97 14.65
N ASN A 168 6.91 14.52 15.55
CA ASN A 168 5.81 15.42 15.20
C ASN A 168 6.26 16.90 15.21
N ARG A 169 7.50 17.18 15.65
CA ARG A 169 8.13 18.50 15.73
C ARG A 169 9.56 18.43 15.25
N LEU A 170 10.00 19.49 14.60
CA LEU A 170 11.38 19.70 14.24
C LEU A 170 12.25 20.06 15.49
N PRO A 171 13.60 19.99 15.40
CA PRO A 171 14.48 20.31 16.51
C PRO A 171 14.33 21.75 17.05
N ASP A 172 13.86 22.69 16.23
CA ASP A 172 13.57 24.09 16.60
C ASP A 172 12.21 24.24 17.30
N GLY A 173 11.46 23.15 17.49
CA GLY A 173 10.14 23.12 18.11
C GLY A 173 8.99 23.42 17.17
N SER A 174 9.24 23.77 15.91
CA SER A 174 8.19 23.97 14.91
C SER A 174 7.51 22.65 14.52
N ASP A 175 6.37 22.76 13.84
CA ASP A 175 5.57 21.58 13.43
C ASP A 175 6.26 20.81 12.29
N ASP A 176 6.51 19.53 12.49
CA ASP A 176 7.01 18.64 11.43
C ASP A 176 5.84 18.02 10.67
N MET A 177 5.45 18.67 9.58
CA MET A 177 4.32 18.21 8.77
C MET A 177 4.60 16.87 8.08
N GLU A 178 5.84 16.60 7.69
CA GLU A 178 6.24 15.35 7.06
C GLU A 178 6.27 14.20 8.07
N GLY A 179 6.88 14.42 9.24
CA GLY A 179 6.85 13.46 10.33
C GLY A 179 5.43 13.07 10.74
N ARG A 180 4.53 14.07 10.85
CA ARG A 180 3.11 13.83 11.09
C ARG A 180 2.46 13.01 9.96
N ALA A 181 2.81 13.28 8.71
CA ALA A 181 2.27 12.52 7.58
C ALA A 181 2.66 11.04 7.68
N ARG A 182 3.91 10.75 8.05
CA ARG A 182 4.39 9.38 8.30
C ARG A 182 3.68 8.70 9.47
N ASN A 183 3.33 9.46 10.50
CA ASN A 183 2.62 8.93 11.66
C ASN A 183 1.14 8.60 11.35
N ARG A 184 0.50 9.29 10.39
CA ARG A 184 -0.86 8.97 9.96
C ARG A 184 -0.88 7.79 9.00
N ARG A 185 -0.89 6.58 9.55
CA ARG A 185 -0.79 5.33 8.79
C ARG A 185 -1.66 4.24 9.38
N VAL A 186 -1.87 3.20 8.60
CA VAL A 186 -2.33 1.89 9.07
C VAL A 186 -1.26 0.86 8.70
N GLU A 187 -0.78 0.15 9.67
CA GLU A 187 0.11 -1.00 9.48
C GLU A 187 -0.77 -2.24 9.32
N ILE A 188 -0.52 -3.00 8.27
CA ILE A 188 -1.16 -4.28 7.98
C ILE A 188 -0.12 -5.36 8.24
N ALA A 189 -0.25 -6.09 9.33
CA ALA A 189 0.57 -7.26 9.61
C ALA A 189 -0.17 -8.52 9.16
N ILE A 190 0.50 -9.34 8.37
CA ILE A 190 0.00 -10.62 7.90
C ILE A 190 0.89 -11.69 8.53
N ASP A 191 0.35 -12.35 9.54
CA ASP A 191 1.08 -13.39 10.27
C ASP A 191 0.98 -14.76 9.57
N LEU A 192 1.82 -15.68 9.99
CA LEU A 192 1.71 -17.06 9.54
C LEU A 192 0.45 -17.72 10.13
N PRO A 193 -0.17 -18.69 9.42
CA PRO A 193 -1.27 -19.45 9.98
C PRO A 193 -0.81 -20.15 11.26
N GLN A 194 -1.53 -19.90 12.34
CA GLN A 194 -1.30 -20.65 13.58
C GLN A 194 -1.88 -22.05 13.43
N VAL A 195 -1.03 -23.06 13.44
CA VAL A 195 -1.49 -24.44 13.59
C VAL A 195 -2.09 -24.54 14.99
N PRO A 196 -3.39 -24.84 15.12
CA PRO A 196 -3.97 -25.03 16.45
C PRO A 196 -3.12 -26.09 17.19
N PRO A 197 -2.82 -25.90 18.47
CA PRO A 197 -2.16 -26.96 19.23
C PRO A 197 -2.99 -28.23 19.08
N GLU A 198 -2.33 -29.27 18.59
CA GLU A 198 -2.95 -30.60 18.49
C GLU A 198 -3.54 -30.93 19.86
N LYS A 199 -4.87 -31.12 19.90
CA LYS A 199 -5.53 -31.50 21.15
C LYS A 199 -4.84 -32.76 21.65
N PRO A 200 -4.40 -32.82 22.94
CA PRO A 200 -3.81 -34.02 23.47
C PRO A 200 -4.77 -35.20 23.20
N GLN A 201 -4.33 -36.13 22.38
CA GLN A 201 -5.07 -37.36 22.16
C GLN A 201 -5.08 -38.07 23.53
N VAL A 202 -6.24 -38.01 24.20
CA VAL A 202 -6.45 -38.82 25.37
C VAL A 202 -6.40 -40.28 24.93
N PRO A 203 -5.42 -41.07 25.39
CA PRO A 203 -5.35 -42.46 24.98
C PRO A 203 -6.69 -43.15 25.36
N GLU A 204 -7.36 -43.63 24.31
CA GLU A 204 -8.59 -44.39 24.49
C GLU A 204 -8.27 -45.63 25.36
N LYS A 205 -8.85 -45.66 26.56
CA LYS A 205 -8.67 -46.76 27.49
C LYS A 205 -9.19 -48.03 26.83
N PRO A 206 -8.36 -49.07 26.67
CA PRO A 206 -8.85 -50.31 26.07
C PRO A 206 -10.06 -50.83 26.87
N ALA A 207 -11.15 -51.09 26.14
CA ALA A 207 -12.34 -51.74 26.71
C ALA A 207 -11.95 -53.12 27.24
N SER A 208 -12.21 -53.36 28.54
CA SER A 208 -12.01 -54.63 29.22
C SER A 208 -13.18 -55.58 28.91
#